data_08c30534744989fa72c3b611d5c3c5b7
#
_entry.id   08c30534744989fa72c3b611d5c3c5b7
#
_cell.length_a   1.000
_cell.length_b   1.000
_cell.length_c   1.000
_cell.angle_alpha   90.00
_cell.angle_beta   90.00
_cell.angle_gamma   90.00
#
_symmetry.space_group_name_H-M   'P 1'
#
loop_
_entity.id
_entity.type
_entity.pdbx_description
1 polymer ?
#
loop_
_entity_poly.entity_id
_entity_poly.type
_entity_poly.pdbx_seq_one_letter_code
_entity_poly.pdbx_strand_id
1 'polypeptide(L)'
;ELFMGDLKRYSIKPLMIDDYSEITDILKEINRRLNHNNVFVSGSAYEYSEYSEDEKAATDFIQSLSQRLIQKGFNIISGFGLGVGSAVIYGALQEIYMKNQRINDERLLLRPFPQGEDYKAMWKEYREDMISRAGVSIFIFGNKYDAENESTVLAGGMKQEFEMATEQHNLIVPVGCTGYMAHKIWEEIHEDLSKYYTNVDDELTVAFKKLNNKCETSQLIDNILSFIDLFKNGKHTSAN
;
A
#
# COMPACT_ATOMS: atom_id res chain seq x y z
N GLU A 1 17.78 2.52 39.76
CA GLU A 1 19.00 2.61 38.88
C GLU A 1 19.65 1.25 38.60
N LEU A 2 19.83 0.37 39.62
CA LEU A 2 20.40 -0.99 39.43
C LEU A 2 19.58 -1.84 38.45
N PHE A 3 18.25 -1.85 38.58
CA PHE A 3 17.35 -2.61 37.72
C PHE A 3 17.44 -2.22 36.24
N MET A 4 17.58 -0.92 35.94
CA MET A 4 17.76 -0.41 34.58
C MET A 4 19.10 -0.82 33.98
N GLY A 5 20.15 -0.95 34.79
CA GLY A 5 21.47 -1.44 34.37
C GLY A 5 21.43 -2.91 33.96
N ASP A 6 20.67 -3.74 34.68
CA ASP A 6 20.53 -5.16 34.37
C ASP A 6 19.73 -5.37 33.09
N LEU A 7 18.64 -4.61 32.87
CA LEU A 7 17.87 -4.70 31.64
C LEU A 7 18.71 -4.36 30.38
N LYS A 8 19.61 -3.37 30.48
CA LYS A 8 20.53 -3.03 29.38
C LYS A 8 21.48 -4.17 29.04
N ARG A 9 21.96 -4.94 30.04
CA ARG A 9 22.81 -6.12 29.81
C ARG A 9 22.13 -7.18 28.94
N TYR A 10 20.81 -7.31 29.04
CA TYR A 10 20.02 -8.24 28.25
C TYR A 10 19.44 -7.61 26.98
N SER A 11 19.94 -6.43 26.58
CA SER A 11 19.42 -5.67 25.42
C SER A 11 17.92 -5.34 25.52
N ILE A 12 17.39 -5.29 26.74
CA ILE A 12 16.00 -4.90 27.00
C ILE A 12 15.94 -3.39 27.13
N LYS A 13 15.09 -2.73 26.33
CA LYS A 13 14.82 -1.31 26.39
C LYS A 13 13.50 -1.10 27.12
N PRO A 14 13.50 -0.72 28.41
CA PRO A 14 12.27 -0.46 29.15
C PRO A 14 11.65 0.84 28.65
N LEU A 15 10.33 0.84 28.48
CA LEU A 15 9.54 2.03 28.28
C LEU A 15 8.91 2.43 29.62
N MET A 16 9.12 3.68 30.01
CA MET A 16 8.44 4.24 31.19
C MET A 16 7.10 4.80 30.75
N ILE A 17 6.06 4.44 31.47
CA ILE A 17 4.70 4.91 31.26
C ILE A 17 4.20 5.58 32.54
N ASP A 18 3.50 6.68 32.42
CA ASP A 18 2.90 7.37 33.54
C ASP A 18 1.48 6.84 33.83
N ASP A 19 0.78 6.36 32.79
CA ASP A 19 -0.55 5.78 32.88
C ASP A 19 -0.68 4.49 32.06
N TYR A 20 -1.46 3.52 32.54
CA TYR A 20 -1.72 2.27 31.82
C TYR A 20 -2.45 2.47 30.48
N SER A 21 -3.21 3.55 30.31
CA SER A 21 -3.85 3.89 29.03
C SER A 21 -2.86 4.09 27.90
N GLU A 22 -1.62 4.55 28.22
CA GLU A 22 -0.55 4.74 27.23
C GLU A 22 -0.08 3.42 26.58
N ILE A 23 -0.29 2.27 27.26
CA ILE A 23 0.14 0.96 26.75
C ILE A 23 -0.50 0.69 25.39
N THR A 24 -1.79 0.98 25.25
CA THR A 24 -2.51 0.75 23.99
C THR A 24 -1.91 1.55 22.85
N ASP A 25 -1.58 2.80 23.08
CA ASP A 25 -1.03 3.68 22.04
C ASP A 25 0.42 3.31 21.71
N ILE A 26 1.20 2.90 22.70
CA ILE A 26 2.55 2.36 22.49
C ILE A 26 2.51 1.09 21.66
N LEU A 27 1.59 0.17 21.95
CA LEU A 27 1.43 -1.07 21.18
C LEU A 27 0.98 -0.80 19.74
N LYS A 28 0.07 0.14 19.52
CA LYS A 28 -0.32 0.60 18.18
C LYS A 28 0.88 1.16 17.41
N GLU A 29 1.67 2.03 18.05
CA GLU A 29 2.86 2.61 17.42
C GLU A 29 3.94 1.55 17.11
N ILE A 30 4.14 0.57 18.00
CA ILE A 30 5.04 -0.56 17.72
C ILE A 30 4.54 -1.36 16.51
N ASN A 31 3.26 -1.69 16.48
CA ASN A 31 2.65 -2.41 15.36
C ASN A 31 2.77 -1.62 14.05
N ARG A 32 2.50 -0.31 14.09
CA ARG A 32 2.69 0.58 12.95
C ARG A 32 4.13 0.54 12.42
N ARG A 33 5.13 0.60 13.32
CA ARG A 33 6.55 0.54 12.93
C ARG A 33 6.95 -0.82 12.37
N LEU A 34 6.44 -1.91 12.92
CA LEU A 34 6.68 -3.26 12.40
C LEU A 34 6.12 -3.44 10.99
N ASN A 35 4.93 -2.90 10.75
CA ASN A 35 4.24 -2.99 9.46
C ASN A 35 4.75 -1.96 8.43
N HIS A 36 5.61 -1.01 8.83
CA HIS A 36 6.05 0.09 7.95
C HIS A 36 6.74 -0.39 6.66
N ASN A 37 7.35 -1.56 6.68
CA ASN A 37 7.97 -2.18 5.51
C ASN A 37 7.01 -3.08 4.71
N ASN A 38 5.76 -3.23 5.14
CA ASN A 38 4.77 -4.03 4.45
C ASN A 38 3.90 -3.12 3.58
N VAL A 39 3.87 -3.40 2.29
CA VAL A 39 3.12 -2.64 1.29
C VAL A 39 1.96 -3.47 0.78
N PHE A 40 0.74 -3.04 1.03
CA PHE A 40 -0.44 -3.57 0.40
C PHE A 40 -0.61 -2.93 -0.98
N VAL A 41 -0.62 -3.76 -2.03
CA VAL A 41 -0.89 -3.29 -3.40
C VAL A 41 -2.34 -3.62 -3.73
N SER A 42 -3.19 -2.60 -3.70
CA SER A 42 -4.59 -2.65 -4.09
C SER A 42 -4.73 -2.25 -5.56
N GLY A 43 -5.39 -3.08 -6.33
CA GLY A 43 -5.64 -2.80 -7.73
C GLY A 43 -6.42 -3.92 -8.42
N SER A 44 -7.23 -3.53 -9.39
CA SER A 44 -7.87 -4.43 -10.34
C SER A 44 -7.99 -3.72 -11.67
N ALA A 45 -7.89 -4.46 -12.77
CA ALA A 45 -8.05 -3.90 -14.10
C ALA A 45 -8.69 -4.93 -15.04
N TYR A 46 -9.80 -4.55 -15.60
CA TYR A 46 -10.37 -5.21 -16.77
C TYR A 46 -9.76 -4.62 -18.05
N GLU A 47 -9.46 -3.32 -18.02
CA GLU A 47 -8.77 -2.59 -19.09
C GLU A 47 -7.81 -1.54 -18.50
N TYR A 48 -6.95 -0.98 -19.34
CA TYR A 48 -5.89 -0.04 -18.92
C TYR A 48 -5.91 1.27 -19.69
N SER A 49 -6.97 1.55 -20.49
CA SER A 49 -7.02 2.64 -21.48
C SER A 49 -6.79 4.03 -20.87
N GLU A 50 -7.17 4.28 -19.61
CA GLU A 50 -6.86 5.56 -18.93
C GLU A 50 -5.36 5.73 -18.63
N TYR A 51 -4.59 4.66 -18.53
CA TYR A 51 -3.14 4.69 -18.35
C TYR A 51 -2.42 4.62 -19.70
N SER A 52 -2.70 3.59 -20.50
CA SER A 52 -2.07 3.33 -21.81
C SER A 52 -2.99 2.47 -22.67
N GLU A 53 -3.00 2.74 -23.98
CA GLU A 53 -3.62 1.85 -24.97
C GLU A 53 -2.87 0.51 -25.12
N ASP A 54 -1.59 0.48 -24.72
CA ASP A 54 -0.80 -0.74 -24.70
C ASP A 54 -0.92 -1.44 -23.34
N GLU A 55 -1.65 -2.55 -23.29
CA GLU A 55 -1.79 -3.39 -22.08
C GLU A 55 -0.43 -3.86 -21.56
N LYS A 56 0.53 -4.09 -22.46
CA LYS A 56 1.88 -4.48 -22.08
C LYS A 56 2.56 -3.39 -21.25
N ALA A 57 2.40 -2.11 -21.60
CA ALA A 57 2.98 -1.00 -20.85
C ALA A 57 2.43 -0.94 -19.42
N ALA A 58 1.13 -1.21 -19.22
CA ALA A 58 0.51 -1.28 -17.91
C ALA A 58 1.04 -2.47 -17.09
N THR A 59 1.14 -3.64 -17.71
CA THR A 59 1.67 -4.85 -17.08
C THR A 59 3.15 -4.67 -16.69
N ASP A 60 3.98 -4.10 -17.59
CA ASP A 60 5.39 -3.81 -17.33
C ASP A 60 5.55 -2.79 -16.17
N PHE A 61 4.65 -1.81 -16.06
CA PHE A 61 4.62 -0.89 -14.92
C PHE A 61 4.38 -1.63 -13.60
N ILE A 62 3.34 -2.48 -13.53
CA ILE A 62 2.98 -3.22 -12.31
C ILE A 62 4.14 -4.13 -11.88
N GLN A 63 4.73 -4.85 -12.84
CA GLN A 63 5.88 -5.74 -12.58
C GLN A 63 7.08 -4.96 -12.06
N SER A 64 7.43 -3.86 -12.74
CA SER A 64 8.56 -3.01 -12.36
C SER A 64 8.37 -2.35 -11.01
N LEU A 65 7.15 -1.89 -10.67
CA LEU A 65 6.82 -1.35 -9.36
C LEU A 65 7.05 -2.40 -8.27
N SER A 66 6.51 -3.61 -8.45
CA SER A 66 6.64 -4.69 -7.48
C SER A 66 8.10 -5.11 -7.30
N GLN A 67 8.86 -5.24 -8.39
CA GLN A 67 10.28 -5.51 -8.35
C GLN A 67 11.06 -4.45 -7.57
N ARG A 68 10.78 -3.16 -7.82
CA ARG A 68 11.45 -2.04 -7.15
C ARG A 68 11.10 -1.96 -5.65
N LEU A 69 9.86 -2.27 -5.27
CA LEU A 69 9.45 -2.37 -3.86
C LEU A 69 10.27 -3.46 -3.14
N ILE A 70 10.38 -4.66 -3.72
CA ILE A 70 11.22 -5.74 -3.16
C ILE A 70 12.68 -5.31 -3.09
N GLN A 71 13.23 -4.66 -4.12
CA GLN A 71 14.62 -4.16 -4.13
C GLN A 71 14.88 -3.16 -2.98
N LYS A 72 13.91 -2.32 -2.68
CA LYS A 72 13.98 -1.33 -1.59
C LYS A 72 13.77 -1.93 -0.19
N GLY A 73 13.56 -3.23 -0.09
CA GLY A 73 13.42 -3.94 1.19
C GLY A 73 11.97 -4.02 1.70
N PHE A 74 10.99 -3.58 0.93
CA PHE A 74 9.58 -3.74 1.28
C PHE A 74 9.13 -5.19 1.10
N ASN A 75 8.15 -5.59 1.88
CA ASN A 75 7.37 -6.81 1.68
C ASN A 75 6.06 -6.44 0.97
N ILE A 76 5.56 -7.31 0.10
CA ILE A 76 4.34 -7.05 -0.65
C ILE A 76 3.19 -7.92 -0.12
N ILE A 77 2.05 -7.30 0.10
CA ILE A 77 0.77 -7.95 0.40
C ILE A 77 -0.16 -7.69 -0.78
N SER A 78 -0.78 -8.74 -1.31
CA SER A 78 -1.70 -8.61 -2.44
C SER A 78 -2.90 -9.53 -2.31
N GLY A 79 -4.10 -8.97 -2.56
CA GLY A 79 -5.36 -9.70 -2.69
C GLY A 79 -5.54 -10.40 -4.03
N PHE A 80 -4.54 -10.38 -4.91
CA PHE A 80 -4.59 -10.97 -6.25
C PHE A 80 -5.72 -10.41 -7.12
N GLY A 81 -5.85 -9.07 -7.16
CA GLY A 81 -6.87 -8.42 -7.98
C GLY A 81 -6.74 -8.76 -9.47
N LEU A 82 -7.89 -8.91 -10.13
CA LEU A 82 -7.97 -9.25 -11.55
C LEU A 82 -7.15 -8.26 -12.40
N GLY A 83 -6.38 -8.76 -13.37
CA GLY A 83 -5.53 -7.95 -14.25
C GLY A 83 -4.27 -7.38 -13.59
N VAL A 84 -4.21 -7.27 -12.25
CA VAL A 84 -3.07 -6.68 -11.52
C VAL A 84 -2.27 -7.74 -10.77
N GLY A 85 -2.94 -8.66 -10.08
CA GLY A 85 -2.29 -9.56 -9.13
C GLY A 85 -1.20 -10.43 -9.71
N SER A 86 -1.38 -10.99 -10.91
CA SER A 86 -0.36 -11.81 -11.58
C SER A 86 0.91 -11.03 -11.90
N ALA A 87 0.78 -9.77 -12.33
CA ALA A 87 1.91 -8.90 -12.62
C ALA A 87 2.66 -8.50 -11.35
N VAL A 88 1.93 -8.23 -10.23
CA VAL A 88 2.52 -7.98 -8.91
C VAL A 88 3.37 -9.16 -8.48
N ILE A 89 2.83 -10.39 -8.56
CA ILE A 89 3.55 -11.60 -8.17
C ILE A 89 4.78 -11.81 -9.04
N TYR A 90 4.64 -11.69 -10.36
CA TYR A 90 5.75 -11.90 -11.29
C TYR A 90 6.91 -10.96 -10.98
N GLY A 91 6.65 -9.66 -10.83
CA GLY A 91 7.68 -8.68 -10.51
C GLY A 91 8.36 -8.94 -9.16
N ALA A 92 7.58 -9.27 -8.13
CA ALA A 92 8.11 -9.60 -6.81
C ALA A 92 8.98 -10.86 -6.84
N LEU A 93 8.50 -11.95 -7.41
CA LEU A 93 9.24 -13.22 -7.48
C LEU A 93 10.50 -13.11 -8.33
N GLN A 94 10.46 -12.36 -9.44
CA GLN A 94 11.63 -12.13 -10.27
C GLN A 94 12.77 -11.54 -9.44
N GLU A 95 12.51 -10.54 -8.60
CA GLU A 95 13.55 -9.93 -7.78
C GLU A 95 14.01 -10.85 -6.63
N ILE A 96 13.09 -11.55 -5.98
CA ILE A 96 13.40 -12.49 -4.89
C ILE A 96 14.35 -13.60 -5.40
N TYR A 97 14.05 -14.18 -6.56
CA TYR A 97 14.87 -15.25 -7.14
C TYR A 97 16.20 -14.77 -7.70
N MET A 98 16.25 -13.62 -8.38
CA MET A 98 17.49 -13.10 -8.97
C MET A 98 18.60 -12.85 -7.93
N LYS A 99 18.25 -12.52 -6.69
CA LYS A 99 19.23 -12.24 -5.63
C LYS A 99 19.60 -13.46 -4.79
N ASN A 100 19.22 -14.69 -5.19
CA ASN A 100 19.41 -15.90 -4.40
C ASN A 100 18.97 -15.76 -2.92
N GLN A 101 18.06 -14.84 -2.66
CA GLN A 101 17.46 -14.70 -1.35
C GLN A 101 16.53 -15.92 -1.16
N ARG A 102 16.69 -16.59 -0.04
CA ARG A 102 15.70 -17.62 0.34
C ARG A 102 14.33 -16.94 0.33
N ILE A 103 13.37 -17.60 -0.30
CA ILE A 103 11.97 -17.17 -0.20
C ILE A 103 11.66 -17.13 1.28
N ASN A 104 11.54 -15.93 1.82
CA ASN A 104 10.97 -15.73 3.13
C ASN A 104 9.47 -15.48 2.90
N ASP A 105 8.62 -16.26 3.53
CA ASP A 105 7.15 -16.14 3.43
C ASP A 105 6.65 -14.72 3.75
N GLU A 106 7.47 -13.94 4.44
CA GLU A 106 7.19 -12.54 4.76
C GLU A 106 7.35 -11.58 3.59
N ARG A 107 8.16 -11.94 2.55
CA ARG A 107 8.46 -11.02 1.43
C ARG A 107 7.29 -10.83 0.45
N LEU A 108 6.45 -11.84 0.32
CA LEU A 108 5.27 -11.83 -0.55
C LEU A 108 4.13 -12.59 0.11
N LEU A 109 3.19 -11.87 0.66
CA LEU A 109 1.98 -12.41 1.27
C LEU A 109 0.82 -12.33 0.28
N LEU A 110 0.37 -13.48 -0.19
CA LEU A 110 -0.77 -13.57 -1.10
C LEU A 110 -2.03 -13.98 -0.35
N ARG A 111 -3.09 -13.23 -0.57
CA ARG A 111 -4.42 -13.45 -0.01
C ARG A 111 -5.47 -13.37 -1.12
N PRO A 112 -5.49 -14.33 -2.07
CA PRO A 112 -6.50 -14.31 -3.13
C PRO A 112 -7.90 -14.44 -2.53
N PHE A 113 -8.83 -13.62 -3.03
CA PHE A 113 -10.20 -13.64 -2.55
C PHE A 113 -10.87 -14.96 -2.90
N PRO A 114 -11.54 -15.62 -1.94
CA PRO A 114 -12.36 -16.79 -2.22
C PRO A 114 -13.44 -16.45 -3.26
N GLN A 115 -13.61 -17.35 -4.23
CA GLN A 115 -14.59 -17.18 -5.30
C GLN A 115 -15.91 -17.88 -4.94
N GLY A 116 -17.02 -17.32 -5.38
CA GLY A 116 -18.38 -17.83 -5.15
C GLY A 116 -19.24 -16.90 -4.30
N GLU A 117 -20.56 -17.04 -4.45
CA GLU A 117 -21.52 -16.17 -3.76
C GLU A 117 -21.46 -16.30 -2.24
N ASP A 118 -21.26 -17.52 -1.73
CA ASP A 118 -21.23 -17.82 -0.29
C ASP A 118 -20.06 -17.13 0.45
N TYR A 119 -19.01 -16.74 -0.27
CA TYR A 119 -17.81 -16.14 0.33
C TYR A 119 -17.84 -14.60 0.34
N LYS A 120 -18.79 -13.96 -0.36
CA LYS A 120 -18.88 -12.49 -0.39
C LYS A 120 -19.05 -11.88 1.01
N ALA A 121 -19.76 -12.54 1.90
CA ALA A 121 -19.94 -12.09 3.29
C ALA A 121 -18.62 -12.01 4.07
N MET A 122 -17.63 -12.85 3.72
CA MET A 122 -16.32 -12.89 4.38
C MET A 122 -15.33 -11.86 3.78
N TRP A 123 -15.63 -11.26 2.65
CA TRP A 123 -14.68 -10.36 1.96
C TRP A 123 -14.29 -9.14 2.79
N LYS A 124 -15.16 -8.68 3.65
CA LYS A 124 -14.86 -7.55 4.56
C LYS A 124 -13.76 -7.94 5.55
N GLU A 125 -13.94 -9.01 6.31
CA GLU A 125 -12.97 -9.51 7.27
C GLU A 125 -11.63 -9.85 6.60
N TYR A 126 -11.71 -10.38 5.37
CA TYR A 126 -10.55 -10.74 4.57
C TYR A 126 -9.72 -9.51 4.17
N ARG A 127 -10.38 -8.41 3.79
CA ARG A 127 -9.73 -7.13 3.52
C ARG A 127 -9.11 -6.55 4.77
N GLU A 128 -9.85 -6.56 5.88
CA GLU A 128 -9.37 -6.07 7.17
C GLU A 128 -8.10 -6.80 7.61
N ASP A 129 -8.05 -8.15 7.49
CA ASP A 129 -6.84 -8.93 7.80
C ASP A 129 -5.64 -8.54 6.92
N MET A 130 -5.84 -8.39 5.61
CA MET A 130 -4.76 -7.98 4.71
C MET A 130 -4.22 -6.59 5.04
N ILE A 131 -5.12 -5.62 5.20
CA ILE A 131 -4.79 -4.21 5.38
C ILE A 131 -4.13 -3.99 6.74
N SER A 132 -4.57 -4.72 7.79
CA SER A 132 -3.99 -4.62 9.13
C SER A 132 -2.52 -5.03 9.21
N ARG A 133 -2.02 -5.76 8.22
CA ARG A 133 -0.62 -6.19 8.12
C ARG A 133 0.26 -5.22 7.35
N ALA A 134 -0.32 -4.20 6.74
CA ALA A 134 0.38 -3.21 5.95
C ALA A 134 0.57 -1.90 6.73
N GLY A 135 1.67 -1.22 6.46
CA GLY A 135 1.87 0.18 6.90
C GLY A 135 1.75 1.16 5.74
N VAL A 136 1.80 0.66 4.50
CA VAL A 136 1.65 1.43 3.26
C VAL A 136 0.61 0.74 2.38
N SER A 137 -0.31 1.49 1.82
CA SER A 137 -1.32 1.00 0.87
C SER A 137 -1.22 1.77 -0.44
N ILE A 138 -0.79 1.09 -1.51
CA ILE A 138 -0.66 1.66 -2.86
C ILE A 138 -1.90 1.28 -3.67
N PHE A 139 -2.54 2.28 -4.28
CA PHE A 139 -3.74 2.12 -5.09
C PHE A 139 -3.42 2.40 -6.55
N ILE A 140 -3.67 1.41 -7.43
CA ILE A 140 -3.42 1.49 -8.88
C ILE A 140 -4.63 1.00 -9.67
N PHE A 141 -4.99 1.67 -10.77
CA PHE A 141 -6.15 1.35 -11.62
C PHE A 141 -7.47 1.35 -10.84
N GLY A 142 -8.14 0.21 -10.74
CA GLY A 142 -9.36 0.03 -9.98
C GLY A 142 -10.63 0.07 -10.82
N ASN A 143 -10.66 -0.76 -11.86
CA ASN A 143 -11.83 -1.00 -12.69
C ASN A 143 -12.15 -2.49 -12.80
N LYS A 144 -13.37 -2.79 -13.23
CA LYS A 144 -13.89 -4.13 -13.48
C LYS A 144 -14.93 -4.10 -14.59
N TYR A 145 -15.13 -5.22 -15.26
CA TYR A 145 -16.23 -5.39 -16.18
C TYR A 145 -17.55 -5.63 -15.43
N ASP A 146 -18.59 -4.92 -15.84
CA ASP A 146 -19.96 -5.11 -15.40
C ASP A 146 -20.74 -5.82 -16.52
N ALA A 147 -21.07 -7.09 -16.28
CA ALA A 147 -21.76 -7.91 -17.27
C ALA A 147 -23.24 -7.52 -17.49
N GLU A 148 -23.87 -6.84 -16.52
CA GLU A 148 -25.26 -6.39 -16.63
C GLU A 148 -25.37 -5.17 -17.56
N ASN A 149 -24.40 -4.27 -17.46
CA ASN A 149 -24.37 -3.03 -18.26
C ASN A 149 -23.40 -3.10 -19.44
N GLU A 150 -22.75 -4.25 -19.67
CA GLU A 150 -21.73 -4.46 -20.71
C GLU A 150 -20.70 -3.32 -20.79
N SER A 151 -20.24 -2.85 -19.64
CA SER A 151 -19.35 -1.68 -19.53
C SER A 151 -18.29 -1.84 -18.45
N THR A 152 -17.21 -1.07 -18.59
CA THR A 152 -16.21 -0.94 -17.54
C THR A 152 -16.72 0.01 -16.46
N VAL A 153 -16.67 -0.43 -15.21
CA VAL A 153 -17.09 0.35 -14.05
C VAL A 153 -15.98 0.41 -13.00
N LEU A 154 -16.05 1.38 -12.09
CA LEU A 154 -15.11 1.51 -11.00
C LEU A 154 -15.22 0.34 -10.02
N ALA A 155 -14.08 -0.14 -9.52
CA ALA A 155 -14.01 -1.25 -8.58
C ALA A 155 -14.37 -0.81 -7.16
N GLY A 156 -15.64 -1.01 -6.75
CA GLY A 156 -16.10 -0.66 -5.40
C GLY A 156 -15.35 -1.36 -4.27
N GLY A 157 -14.77 -2.55 -4.52
CA GLY A 157 -13.90 -3.23 -3.55
C GLY A 157 -12.65 -2.43 -3.20
N MET A 158 -12.05 -1.76 -4.19
CA MET A 158 -10.90 -0.90 -3.98
C MET A 158 -11.23 0.36 -3.15
N LYS A 159 -12.44 0.92 -3.32
CA LYS A 159 -12.91 2.01 -2.46
C LYS A 159 -13.03 1.55 -1.00
N GLN A 160 -13.58 0.35 -0.75
CA GLN A 160 -13.65 -0.22 0.59
C GLN A 160 -12.25 -0.44 1.18
N GLU A 161 -11.30 -0.93 0.38
CA GLU A 161 -9.91 -1.11 0.81
C GLU A 161 -9.23 0.23 1.17
N PHE A 162 -9.54 1.30 0.43
CA PHE A 162 -9.07 2.65 0.73
C PHE A 162 -9.65 3.16 2.07
N GLU A 163 -10.96 2.99 2.30
CA GLU A 163 -11.61 3.40 3.54
C GLU A 163 -11.02 2.65 4.74
N MET A 164 -10.87 1.32 4.65
CA MET A 164 -10.24 0.51 5.69
C MET A 164 -8.77 0.88 5.95
N ALA A 165 -7.99 1.13 4.88
CA ALA A 165 -6.59 1.54 5.01
C ALA A 165 -6.46 2.90 5.70
N THR A 166 -7.39 3.82 5.44
CA THR A 166 -7.46 5.12 6.12
C THR A 166 -7.80 4.95 7.59
N GLU A 167 -8.82 4.13 7.94
CA GLU A 167 -9.20 3.84 9.32
C GLU A 167 -8.08 3.17 10.12
N GLN A 168 -7.22 2.40 9.46
CA GLN A 168 -6.07 1.74 10.07
C GLN A 168 -4.79 2.59 10.05
N HIS A 169 -4.89 3.84 9.63
CA HIS A 169 -3.78 4.81 9.56
C HIS A 169 -2.59 4.35 8.70
N ASN A 170 -2.85 3.54 7.67
CA ASN A 170 -1.83 3.21 6.68
C ASN A 170 -1.44 4.46 5.89
N LEU A 171 -0.20 4.52 5.43
CA LEU A 171 0.20 5.52 4.45
C LEU A 171 -0.51 5.24 3.12
N ILE A 172 -1.41 6.10 2.72
CA ILE A 172 -2.15 5.98 1.46
C ILE A 172 -1.31 6.54 0.30
N VAL A 173 -1.15 5.77 -0.76
CA VAL A 173 -0.38 6.16 -1.95
C VAL A 173 -1.23 5.94 -3.20
N PRO A 174 -2.07 6.91 -3.59
CA PRO A 174 -2.91 6.80 -4.77
C PRO A 174 -2.12 7.17 -6.01
N VAL A 175 -1.91 6.20 -6.92
CA VAL A 175 -1.24 6.46 -8.20
C VAL A 175 -2.28 6.92 -9.22
N GLY A 176 -2.70 8.18 -9.11
CA GLY A 176 -3.83 8.73 -9.86
C GLY A 176 -3.67 8.67 -11.37
N CYS A 177 -2.43 8.77 -11.89
CA CYS A 177 -2.18 8.68 -13.33
C CYS A 177 -2.49 7.30 -13.93
N THR A 178 -2.74 6.27 -13.11
CA THR A 178 -3.22 4.96 -13.59
C THR A 178 -4.73 4.94 -13.88
N GLY A 179 -5.44 6.03 -13.56
CA GLY A 179 -6.83 6.21 -13.89
C GLY A 179 -7.81 5.51 -12.92
N TYR A 180 -9.06 5.49 -13.30
CA TYR A 180 -10.17 4.79 -12.65
C TYR A 180 -10.31 5.10 -11.15
N MET A 181 -10.48 4.10 -10.29
CA MET A 181 -10.66 4.29 -8.85
C MET A 181 -9.42 4.91 -8.19
N ALA A 182 -8.21 4.59 -8.66
CA ALA A 182 -6.99 5.20 -8.14
C ALA A 182 -6.95 6.72 -8.38
N HIS A 183 -7.46 7.17 -9.55
CA HIS A 183 -7.61 8.59 -9.82
C HIS A 183 -8.66 9.24 -8.92
N LYS A 184 -9.80 8.58 -8.69
CA LYS A 184 -10.83 9.08 -7.77
C LYS A 184 -10.34 9.20 -6.33
N ILE A 185 -9.55 8.23 -5.85
CA ILE A 185 -8.90 8.31 -4.53
C ILE A 185 -7.91 9.47 -4.50
N TRP A 186 -7.13 9.66 -5.57
CA TRP A 186 -6.19 10.77 -5.66
C TRP A 186 -6.91 12.14 -5.63
N GLU A 187 -8.02 12.29 -6.36
CA GLU A 187 -8.85 13.50 -6.35
C GLU A 187 -9.37 13.79 -4.94
N GLU A 188 -9.95 12.80 -4.27
CA GLU A 188 -10.50 12.93 -2.91
C GLU A 188 -9.43 13.38 -1.90
N ILE A 189 -8.22 12.81 -1.97
CA ILE A 189 -7.11 13.21 -1.09
C ILE A 189 -6.57 14.60 -1.46
N HIS A 190 -6.52 14.92 -2.77
CA HIS A 190 -6.03 16.21 -3.26
C HIS A 190 -6.90 17.39 -2.80
N GLU A 191 -8.20 17.19 -2.58
CA GLU A 191 -9.10 18.20 -2.04
C GLU A 191 -8.71 18.66 -0.63
N ASP A 192 -8.24 17.73 0.21
CA ASP A 192 -7.76 18.02 1.56
C ASP A 192 -6.68 17.03 2.00
N LEU A 193 -5.43 17.34 1.68
CA LEU A 193 -4.27 16.54 2.09
C LEU A 193 -4.14 16.40 3.61
N SER A 194 -4.58 17.41 4.36
CA SER A 194 -4.42 17.45 5.83
C SER A 194 -5.30 16.42 6.55
N LYS A 195 -6.36 15.95 5.89
CA LYS A 195 -7.21 14.86 6.38
C LYS A 195 -6.48 13.49 6.38
N TYR A 196 -5.49 13.33 5.52
CA TYR A 196 -4.81 12.04 5.30
C TYR A 196 -3.36 12.03 5.75
N TYR A 197 -2.71 13.20 5.80
CA TYR A 197 -1.29 13.33 6.13
C TYR A 197 -1.07 14.45 7.14
N THR A 198 -0.16 14.24 8.09
CA THR A 198 0.24 15.29 9.05
C THR A 198 1.36 16.15 8.46
N ASN A 199 1.50 17.38 9.00
CA ASN A 199 2.59 18.31 8.65
C ASN A 199 2.70 18.55 7.13
N VAL A 200 1.55 18.77 6.47
CA VAL A 200 1.49 19.03 5.02
C VAL A 200 2.27 20.31 4.70
N ASP A 201 3.31 20.16 3.89
CA ASP A 201 4.15 21.25 3.39
C ASP A 201 4.25 21.22 1.85
N ASP A 202 5.00 22.14 1.28
CA ASP A 202 5.18 22.26 -0.17
C ASP A 202 5.87 21.02 -0.75
N GLU A 203 6.82 20.41 -0.03
CA GLU A 203 7.54 19.22 -0.46
C GLU A 203 6.58 18.04 -0.62
N LEU A 204 5.76 17.77 0.40
CA LEU A 204 4.75 16.73 0.36
C LEU A 204 3.70 17.00 -0.72
N THR A 205 3.23 18.24 -0.82
CA THR A 205 2.23 18.64 -1.82
C THR A 205 2.74 18.42 -3.24
N VAL A 206 3.98 18.79 -3.53
CA VAL A 206 4.61 18.57 -4.84
C VAL A 206 4.81 17.07 -5.11
N ALA A 207 5.26 16.30 -4.12
CA ALA A 207 5.45 14.86 -4.27
C ALA A 207 4.11 14.14 -4.51
N PHE A 208 3.05 14.51 -3.80
CA PHE A 208 1.71 13.98 -3.99
C PHE A 208 1.18 14.26 -5.40
N LYS A 209 1.32 15.49 -5.90
CA LYS A 209 0.89 15.85 -7.27
C LYS A 209 1.58 15.02 -8.34
N LYS A 210 2.84 14.63 -8.13
CA LYS A 210 3.59 13.77 -9.07
C LYS A 210 2.99 12.38 -9.24
N LEU A 211 2.20 11.88 -8.27
CA LEU A 211 1.51 10.59 -8.36
C LEU A 211 0.40 10.58 -9.42
N ASN A 212 -0.04 11.75 -9.89
CA ASN A 212 -1.04 11.88 -10.96
C ASN A 212 -0.45 12.35 -12.30
N ASN A 213 0.86 12.56 -12.36
CA ASN A 213 1.51 13.00 -13.59
C ASN A 213 1.81 11.80 -14.49
N LYS A 214 1.30 11.83 -15.74
CA LYS A 214 1.72 10.87 -16.77
C LYS A 214 3.17 11.13 -17.13
N CYS A 215 4.01 10.13 -16.96
CA CYS A 215 5.44 10.17 -17.27
C CYS A 215 5.95 8.75 -17.59
N GLU A 216 7.22 8.63 -17.93
CA GLU A 216 7.85 7.33 -18.14
C GLU A 216 7.73 6.42 -16.90
N THR A 217 7.55 5.11 -17.12
CA THR A 217 7.36 4.12 -16.05
C THR A 217 8.41 4.21 -14.94
N SER A 218 9.69 4.35 -15.30
CA SER A 218 10.78 4.48 -14.32
C SER A 218 10.61 5.72 -13.45
N GLN A 219 10.26 6.85 -14.04
CA GLN A 219 10.02 8.10 -13.33
C GLN A 219 8.79 8.03 -12.42
N LEU A 220 7.73 7.37 -12.86
CA LEU A 220 6.54 7.17 -12.03
C LEU A 220 6.87 6.33 -10.79
N ILE A 221 7.62 5.25 -10.95
CA ILE A 221 8.05 4.40 -9.83
C ILE A 221 8.94 5.19 -8.87
N ASP A 222 9.87 5.99 -9.38
CA ASP A 222 10.73 6.83 -8.53
C ASP A 222 9.90 7.89 -7.79
N ASN A 223 8.85 8.46 -8.40
CA ASN A 223 7.92 9.38 -7.72
C ASN A 223 7.16 8.66 -6.58
N ILE A 224 6.67 7.44 -6.81
CA ILE A 224 5.98 6.63 -5.79
C ILE A 224 6.92 6.36 -4.60
N LEU A 225 8.14 5.88 -4.87
CA LEU A 225 9.12 5.57 -3.84
C LEU A 225 9.58 6.82 -3.08
N SER A 226 9.79 7.93 -3.78
CA SER A 226 10.14 9.21 -3.16
C SER A 226 9.04 9.72 -2.24
N PHE A 227 7.77 9.57 -2.65
CA PHE A 227 6.64 9.91 -1.80
C PHE A 227 6.62 9.07 -0.52
N ILE A 228 6.80 7.75 -0.61
CA ILE A 228 6.88 6.87 0.56
C ILE A 228 8.06 7.25 1.47
N ASP A 229 9.21 7.60 0.87
CA ASP A 229 10.42 7.96 1.63
C ASP A 229 10.26 9.23 2.49
N LEU A 230 9.35 10.17 2.13
CA LEU A 230 9.04 11.34 2.95
C LEU A 230 8.51 10.97 4.35
N PHE A 231 7.86 9.81 4.47
CA PHE A 231 7.26 9.35 5.72
C PHE A 231 8.21 8.53 6.60
N LYS A 232 9.35 8.08 6.06
CA LYS A 232 10.31 7.27 6.83
C LYS A 232 11.00 8.03 7.97
N ASN A 233 11.18 9.33 7.80
CA ASN A 233 11.93 10.15 8.76
C ASN A 233 11.05 10.73 9.89
N GLY A 234 9.77 10.39 9.94
CA GLY A 234 8.83 10.86 10.97
C GLY A 234 8.45 12.34 10.87
N LYS A 235 8.90 13.06 9.83
CA LYS A 235 8.50 14.45 9.57
C LYS A 235 7.01 14.50 9.19
N HIS A 236 6.58 13.53 8.37
CA HIS A 236 5.20 13.33 7.97
C HIS A 236 4.71 11.98 8.47
N THR A 237 3.45 11.87 8.83
CA THR A 237 2.80 10.60 9.19
C THR A 237 1.39 10.57 8.58
N SER A 238 0.78 9.39 8.52
CA SER A 238 -0.65 9.30 8.25
C SER A 238 -1.42 10.06 9.33
N ALA A 239 -2.48 10.76 8.95
CA ALA A 239 -3.34 11.43 9.92
C ALA A 239 -4.08 10.38 10.78
N ASN A 240 -4.36 10.73 12.03
CA ASN A 240 -5.11 9.89 12.98
C ASN A 240 -6.60 10.08 12.81
#